data_15680ac1343684451df1a9ebb6ce26cf
#
_entry.id   15680ac1343684451df1a9ebb6ce26cf
#
_cell.length_a   1.000
_cell.length_b   1.000
_cell.length_c   1.000
_cell.angle_alpha   90.00
_cell.angle_beta   90.00
_cell.angle_gamma   90.00
#
_symmetry.space_group_name_H-M   'P 1'
#
loop_
_entity.id
_entity.type
_entity.pdbx_description
1 polymer ?
#
loop_
_entity_poly.entity_id
_entity_poly.type
_entity_poly.pdbx_seq_one_letter_code
_entity_poly.pdbx_strand_id
1 'polypeptide(L)'
;IHIPHTWPGFWEKFYFKPGNLGFPIFETAYAKIGVYICYDRHFPECARLLALKGAEILFNPSATTAGKSQYLWQLEQPAQAVANGVFIGANNRVGLEKPWEFGRFYGSSYFVDPRGEIIVKGSEDKDEVVIADLNLDEIREVRDGWQFFRDLRPDMYTDLTRPGSS
;
A
#
# COMPACT_ATOMS: atom_id res chain seq x y z
N ILE A 1 -7.74 -2.89 7.57
CA ILE A 1 -8.84 -2.10 8.15
C ILE A 1 -10.05 -2.08 7.23
N HIS A 2 -9.86 -1.76 5.98
CA HIS A 2 -10.94 -1.76 5.00
C HIS A 2 -11.10 -3.15 4.39
N ILE A 3 -12.32 -3.63 4.34
CA ILE A 3 -12.61 -4.99 3.85
C ILE A 3 -13.45 -4.88 2.59
N PRO A 4 -12.99 -5.42 1.45
CA PRO A 4 -13.75 -5.37 0.21
C PRO A 4 -15.01 -6.25 0.26
N HIS A 5 -16.00 -5.86 -0.52
CA HIS A 5 -17.14 -6.70 -0.87
C HIS A 5 -17.54 -6.34 -2.29
N THR A 6 -16.86 -6.94 -3.27
CA THR A 6 -17.03 -6.63 -4.67
C THR A 6 -17.34 -7.89 -5.48
N TRP A 7 -18.19 -7.76 -6.47
CA TRP A 7 -18.49 -8.81 -7.42
C TRP A 7 -17.49 -8.78 -8.61
N PRO A 8 -17.07 -9.94 -9.11
CA PRO A 8 -17.25 -11.29 -8.58
C PRO A 8 -16.10 -11.70 -7.64
N GLY A 9 -16.42 -12.34 -6.52
CA GLY A 9 -15.47 -13.18 -5.79
C GLY A 9 -14.71 -12.58 -4.61
N PHE A 10 -14.74 -11.27 -4.38
CA PHE A 10 -14.13 -10.63 -3.20
C PHE A 10 -15.20 -10.39 -2.13
N TRP A 11 -15.49 -11.42 -1.35
CA TRP A 11 -16.55 -11.40 -0.33
C TRP A 11 -15.98 -11.41 1.09
N GLU A 12 -14.89 -10.73 1.29
CA GLU A 12 -14.13 -10.73 2.55
C GLU A 12 -14.98 -10.26 3.74
N LYS A 13 -15.97 -9.40 3.53
CA LYS A 13 -16.91 -9.00 4.60
C LYS A 13 -17.73 -10.18 5.18
N PHE A 14 -17.81 -11.29 4.46
CA PHE A 14 -18.44 -12.50 4.96
C PHE A 14 -17.56 -13.22 5.99
N TYR A 15 -16.24 -13.15 5.81
CA TYR A 15 -15.26 -13.88 6.62
C TYR A 15 -14.60 -13.03 7.69
N PHE A 16 -14.45 -11.73 7.46
CA PHE A 16 -13.66 -10.83 8.30
C PHE A 16 -14.48 -9.67 8.83
N LYS A 17 -14.13 -9.23 10.03
CA LYS A 17 -14.55 -7.95 10.57
C LYS A 17 -13.47 -6.89 10.32
N PRO A 18 -13.84 -5.61 10.14
CA PRO A 18 -12.86 -4.52 10.11
C PRO A 18 -11.95 -4.54 11.34
N GLY A 19 -10.66 -4.34 11.11
CA GLY A 19 -9.70 -4.20 12.19
C GLY A 19 -9.96 -2.93 13.03
N ASN A 20 -9.66 -2.98 14.30
CA ASN A 20 -9.86 -1.89 15.26
C ASN A 20 -8.59 -1.45 15.98
N LEU A 21 -7.44 -1.96 15.59
CA LEU A 21 -6.13 -1.59 16.16
C LEU A 21 -5.52 -0.33 15.53
N GLY A 22 -6.21 0.27 14.58
CA GLY A 22 -5.69 1.37 13.77
C GLY A 22 -4.55 0.93 12.85
N PHE A 23 -3.61 1.83 12.64
CA PHE A 23 -2.43 1.60 11.80
C PHE A 23 -1.17 1.59 12.67
N PRO A 24 -0.76 0.45 13.24
CA PRO A 24 0.46 0.33 14.02
C PRO A 24 1.69 0.37 13.10
N ILE A 25 2.80 0.89 13.63
CA ILE A 25 4.13 0.74 13.05
C ILE A 25 4.94 -0.25 13.89
N PHE A 26 5.91 -0.88 13.27
CA PHE A 26 6.78 -1.86 13.90
C PHE A 26 8.23 -1.41 13.76
N GLU A 27 8.89 -1.23 14.89
CA GLU A 27 10.32 -0.93 14.93
C GLU A 27 11.12 -2.21 14.76
N THR A 28 11.99 -2.23 13.77
CA THR A 28 12.91 -3.34 13.53
C THR A 28 14.35 -2.88 13.77
N ALA A 29 15.32 -3.79 13.69
CA ALA A 29 16.72 -3.43 13.79
C ALA A 29 17.22 -2.56 12.61
N TYR A 30 16.44 -2.46 11.52
CA TYR A 30 16.88 -1.84 10.27
C TYR A 30 16.03 -0.64 9.86
N ALA A 31 14.72 -0.69 10.12
CA ALA A 31 13.77 0.35 9.71
C ALA A 31 12.49 0.28 10.53
N LYS A 32 11.73 1.38 10.51
CA LYS A 32 10.34 1.42 10.98
C LYS A 32 9.43 1.04 9.84
N ILE A 33 8.68 -0.03 10.01
CA ILE A 33 7.80 -0.55 8.96
C ILE A 33 6.32 -0.35 9.30
N GLY A 34 5.52 -0.13 8.29
CA GLY A 34 4.07 -0.14 8.36
C GLY A 34 3.48 -1.16 7.39
N VAL A 35 2.32 -1.70 7.72
CA VAL A 35 1.60 -2.65 6.86
C VAL A 35 0.18 -2.16 6.66
N TYR A 36 -0.25 -2.11 5.41
CA TYR A 36 -1.64 -1.89 4.99
C TYR A 36 -1.98 -2.94 3.94
N ILE A 37 -3.12 -3.60 4.08
CA ILE A 37 -3.35 -4.86 3.37
C ILE A 37 -4.25 -4.65 2.16
N CYS A 38 -3.76 -5.06 0.97
CA CYS A 38 -4.52 -5.22 -0.27
C CYS A 38 -5.45 -4.01 -0.56
N TYR A 39 -6.71 -4.12 -0.22
CA TYR A 39 -7.76 -3.12 -0.44
C TYR A 39 -7.49 -1.78 0.27
N ASP A 40 -6.74 -1.79 1.38
CA ASP A 40 -6.35 -0.56 2.09
C ASP A 40 -5.58 0.43 1.20
N ARG A 41 -4.96 -0.02 0.10
CA ARG A 41 -4.21 0.85 -0.83
C ARG A 41 -5.08 1.90 -1.52
N HIS A 42 -6.39 1.62 -1.66
CA HIS A 42 -7.34 2.55 -2.27
C HIS A 42 -7.69 3.73 -1.35
N PHE A 43 -7.25 3.69 -0.10
CA PHE A 43 -7.52 4.69 0.92
C PHE A 43 -6.20 5.42 1.27
N PRO A 44 -5.98 6.63 0.73
CA PRO A 44 -4.74 7.39 0.96
C PRO A 44 -4.43 7.61 2.45
N GLU A 45 -5.45 7.63 3.28
CA GLU A 45 -5.34 7.81 4.72
C GLU A 45 -4.49 6.72 5.38
N CYS A 46 -4.50 5.49 4.86
CA CYS A 46 -3.73 4.37 5.40
C CYS A 46 -2.23 4.65 5.35
N ALA A 47 -1.71 4.95 4.16
CA ALA A 47 -0.31 5.26 3.96
C ALA A 47 0.09 6.54 4.71
N ARG A 48 -0.77 7.57 4.68
CA ARG A 48 -0.55 8.83 5.39
C ARG A 48 -0.41 8.64 6.89
N LEU A 49 -1.31 7.88 7.52
CA LEU A 49 -1.27 7.63 8.96
C LEU A 49 -0.03 6.85 9.38
N LEU A 50 0.35 5.82 8.61
CA LEU A 50 1.58 5.06 8.86
C LEU A 50 2.82 5.94 8.76
N ALA A 51 2.91 6.76 7.71
CA ALA A 51 4.04 7.65 7.49
C ALA A 51 4.13 8.77 8.54
N LEU A 52 3.00 9.33 8.98
CA LEU A 52 2.95 10.31 10.07
C LEU A 52 3.40 9.73 11.41
N LYS A 53 3.21 8.42 11.62
CA LYS A 53 3.73 7.69 12.79
C LYS A 53 5.21 7.34 12.67
N GLY A 54 5.85 7.68 11.55
CA GLY A 54 7.28 7.51 11.34
C GLY A 54 7.67 6.24 10.58
N ALA A 55 6.74 5.56 9.92
CA ALA A 55 7.11 4.46 9.04
C ALA A 55 8.01 4.95 7.90
N GLU A 56 9.05 4.19 7.61
CA GLU A 56 10.05 4.43 6.56
C GLU A 56 9.76 3.55 5.34
N ILE A 57 9.32 2.32 5.61
CA ILE A 57 8.94 1.36 4.57
C ILE A 57 7.51 0.90 4.85
N LEU A 58 6.67 0.96 3.84
CA LEU A 58 5.31 0.42 3.87
C LEU A 58 5.24 -0.87 3.07
N PHE A 59 4.57 -1.89 3.60
CA PHE A 59 4.30 -3.12 2.86
C PHE A 59 2.82 -3.25 2.56
N ASN A 60 2.50 -3.63 1.32
CA ASN A 60 1.14 -3.92 0.87
C ASN A 60 1.01 -5.35 0.35
N PRO A 61 0.82 -6.34 1.24
CA PRO A 61 0.51 -7.70 0.83
C PRO A 61 -0.89 -7.75 0.20
N SER A 62 -0.98 -8.38 -0.98
CA SER A 62 -2.18 -8.35 -1.81
C SER A 62 -2.46 -9.67 -2.51
N ALA A 63 -3.73 -9.91 -2.82
CA ALA A 63 -4.21 -10.95 -3.70
C ALA A 63 -5.19 -10.31 -4.71
N THR A 64 -4.64 -9.63 -5.72
CA THR A 64 -5.44 -8.89 -6.71
C THR A 64 -5.29 -9.50 -8.09
N THR A 65 -6.42 -9.60 -8.80
CA THR A 65 -6.53 -10.29 -10.09
C THR A 65 -6.45 -9.33 -11.27
N ALA A 66 -6.03 -9.86 -12.42
CA ALA A 66 -6.02 -9.14 -13.68
C ALA A 66 -7.43 -8.64 -14.06
N GLY A 67 -7.49 -7.48 -14.68
CA GLY A 67 -8.75 -6.89 -15.11
C GLY A 67 -8.68 -5.36 -15.20
N LYS A 68 -9.84 -4.73 -15.19
CA LYS A 68 -9.98 -3.28 -15.41
C LYS A 68 -9.24 -2.42 -14.38
N SER A 69 -8.99 -2.93 -13.17
CA SER A 69 -8.32 -2.22 -12.08
C SER A 69 -6.83 -2.56 -11.95
N GLN A 70 -6.27 -3.41 -12.83
CA GLN A 70 -4.87 -3.81 -12.74
C GLN A 70 -3.90 -2.62 -12.81
N TYR A 71 -4.22 -1.60 -13.61
CA TYR A 71 -3.39 -0.39 -13.72
C TYR A 71 -3.27 0.37 -12.39
N LEU A 72 -4.25 0.26 -11.48
CA LEU A 72 -4.22 0.90 -10.17
C LEU A 72 -3.07 0.38 -9.30
N TRP A 73 -2.61 -0.86 -9.54
CA TRP A 73 -1.50 -1.45 -8.83
C TRP A 73 -0.22 -0.63 -8.93
N GLN A 74 0.06 -0.10 -10.13
CA GLN A 74 1.23 0.74 -10.38
C GLN A 74 0.93 2.25 -10.34
N LEU A 75 -0.31 2.64 -10.14
CA LEU A 75 -0.70 4.05 -10.01
C LEU A 75 -0.74 4.48 -8.54
N GLU A 76 -1.47 3.73 -7.72
CA GLU A 76 -1.81 4.17 -6.36
C GLU A 76 -0.62 4.12 -5.41
N GLN A 77 0.19 3.08 -5.45
CA GLN A 77 1.28 2.91 -4.50
C GLN A 77 2.48 3.82 -4.78
N PRO A 78 2.93 4.03 -6.04
CA PRO A 78 3.88 5.09 -6.34
C PRO A 78 3.38 6.48 -5.93
N ALA A 79 2.11 6.80 -6.16
CA ALA A 79 1.53 8.05 -5.71
C ALA A 79 1.57 8.19 -4.17
N GLN A 80 1.30 7.11 -3.43
CA GLN A 80 1.43 7.10 -1.98
C GLN A 80 2.88 7.22 -1.51
N ALA A 81 3.83 6.59 -2.20
CA ALA A 81 5.26 6.71 -1.90
C ALA A 81 5.71 8.18 -1.99
N VAL A 82 5.37 8.86 -3.09
CA VAL A 82 5.66 10.30 -3.28
C VAL A 82 4.99 11.15 -2.23
N ALA A 83 3.67 11.01 -2.07
CA ALA A 83 2.89 11.86 -1.17
C ALA A 83 3.35 11.76 0.30
N ASN A 84 4.01 10.67 0.68
CA ASN A 84 4.44 10.40 2.05
C ASN A 84 5.97 10.37 2.22
N GLY A 85 6.74 10.43 1.13
CA GLY A 85 8.19 10.35 1.14
C GLY A 85 8.68 9.08 1.85
N VAL A 86 8.20 7.91 1.42
CA VAL A 86 8.50 6.58 2.01
C VAL A 86 8.76 5.56 0.90
N PHE A 87 9.48 4.48 1.24
CA PHE A 87 9.52 3.31 0.38
C PHE A 87 8.24 2.49 0.50
N ILE A 88 7.83 1.82 -0.58
CA ILE A 88 6.73 0.85 -0.54
C ILE A 88 7.16 -0.46 -1.19
N GLY A 89 7.00 -1.56 -0.48
CA GLY A 89 7.09 -2.92 -1.00
C GLY A 89 5.69 -3.48 -1.25
N ALA A 90 5.34 -3.63 -2.51
CA ALA A 90 4.05 -4.16 -2.93
C ALA A 90 4.20 -5.60 -3.40
N ASN A 91 3.58 -6.55 -2.70
CA ASN A 91 3.64 -7.96 -3.07
C ASN A 91 2.26 -8.51 -3.39
N ASN A 92 2.15 -9.19 -4.53
CA ASN A 92 0.90 -9.74 -5.03
C ASN A 92 1.06 -11.24 -5.35
N ARG A 93 -0.03 -11.97 -5.22
CA ARG A 93 -0.12 -13.37 -5.65
C ARG A 93 0.10 -13.52 -7.15
N VAL A 94 0.47 -14.74 -7.57
CA VAL A 94 0.55 -15.17 -8.97
C VAL A 94 -0.33 -16.40 -9.22
N GLY A 95 -0.77 -16.57 -10.47
CA GLY A 95 -1.39 -17.79 -10.93
C GLY A 95 -2.92 -17.83 -10.83
N LEU A 96 -3.45 -19.03 -10.98
CA LEU A 96 -4.89 -19.34 -10.94
C LEU A 96 -5.18 -20.28 -9.77
N GLU A 97 -6.26 -20.04 -9.07
CA GLU A 97 -6.73 -20.91 -7.99
C GLU A 97 -7.94 -21.73 -8.44
N LYS A 98 -7.76 -23.03 -8.49
CA LYS A 98 -8.86 -23.98 -8.74
C LYS A 98 -9.51 -24.41 -7.42
N PRO A 99 -10.82 -24.64 -7.37
CA PRO A 99 -11.79 -24.60 -8.48
C PRO A 99 -12.41 -23.22 -8.73
N TRP A 100 -12.03 -22.20 -7.95
CA TRP A 100 -12.70 -20.91 -7.86
C TRP A 100 -12.11 -19.90 -8.85
N GLU A 101 -12.20 -20.05 -10.09
CA GLU A 101 -11.60 -19.19 -11.11
C GLU A 101 -12.05 -17.72 -11.03
N PHE A 102 -11.70 -17.04 -9.93
CA PHE A 102 -11.98 -15.59 -9.72
C PHE A 102 -11.16 -14.67 -10.61
N GLY A 103 -10.34 -15.22 -11.49
CA GLY A 103 -9.40 -14.52 -12.32
C GLY A 103 -7.96 -14.90 -12.01
N ARG A 104 -7.05 -14.51 -12.89
CA ARG A 104 -5.62 -14.74 -12.73
C ARG A 104 -5.03 -13.66 -11.83
N PHE A 105 -4.34 -14.07 -10.78
CA PHE A 105 -3.46 -13.19 -10.01
C PHE A 105 -2.22 -12.87 -10.84
N TYR A 106 -1.92 -11.60 -11.02
CA TYR A 106 -0.94 -11.13 -12.00
C TYR A 106 0.44 -10.85 -11.42
N GLY A 107 0.73 -11.24 -10.18
CA GLY A 107 2.05 -11.00 -9.58
C GLY A 107 2.47 -9.55 -9.66
N SER A 108 3.52 -9.28 -10.41
CA SER A 108 4.06 -7.93 -10.58
C SER A 108 4.37 -7.26 -9.25
N SER A 109 4.91 -8.02 -8.30
CA SER A 109 5.41 -7.47 -7.03
C SER A 109 6.56 -6.51 -7.29
N TYR A 110 6.69 -5.43 -6.49
CA TYR A 110 7.73 -4.44 -6.73
C TYR A 110 8.09 -3.67 -5.46
N PHE A 111 9.22 -2.98 -5.53
CA PHE A 111 9.56 -1.89 -4.63
C PHE A 111 9.52 -0.55 -5.38
N VAL A 112 9.07 0.48 -4.69
CA VAL A 112 9.06 1.86 -5.17
C VAL A 112 9.75 2.77 -4.15
N ASP A 113 10.50 3.74 -4.65
CA ASP A 113 11.23 4.70 -3.86
C ASP A 113 10.37 5.90 -3.41
N PRO A 114 10.88 6.78 -2.54
CA PRO A 114 10.16 7.97 -2.10
C PRO A 114 9.87 9.00 -3.20
N ARG A 115 10.41 8.83 -4.40
CA ARG A 115 10.15 9.69 -5.58
C ARG A 115 9.09 9.10 -6.51
N GLY A 116 8.64 7.86 -6.20
CA GLY A 116 7.62 7.15 -6.98
C GLY A 116 8.18 6.30 -8.13
N GLU A 117 9.51 6.11 -8.19
CA GLU A 117 10.12 5.26 -9.19
C GLU A 117 10.12 3.80 -8.75
N ILE A 118 9.72 2.90 -9.64
CA ILE A 118 9.77 1.46 -9.38
C ILE A 118 11.23 1.01 -9.52
N ILE A 119 11.86 0.65 -8.39
CA ILE A 119 13.27 0.26 -8.31
C ILE A 119 13.49 -1.13 -8.90
N VAL A 120 12.58 -2.05 -8.59
CA VAL A 120 12.61 -3.44 -9.04
C VAL A 120 11.20 -3.97 -9.15
N LYS A 121 10.95 -4.80 -10.15
CA LYS A 121 9.64 -5.43 -10.39
C LYS A 121 9.83 -6.91 -10.72
N GLY A 122 9.04 -7.75 -10.09
CA GLY A 122 8.95 -9.17 -10.37
C GLY A 122 8.05 -9.50 -11.56
N SER A 123 8.05 -10.76 -11.93
CA SER A 123 7.27 -11.29 -13.06
C SER A 123 5.76 -11.31 -12.77
N GLU A 124 5.00 -11.60 -13.83
CA GLU A 124 3.54 -11.71 -13.74
C GLU A 124 3.05 -13.15 -13.55
N ASP A 125 3.94 -14.12 -13.60
CA ASP A 125 3.56 -15.53 -13.75
C ASP A 125 4.38 -16.52 -12.92
N LYS A 126 5.36 -16.06 -12.15
CA LYS A 126 6.25 -16.93 -11.37
C LYS A 126 6.20 -16.62 -9.89
N ASP A 127 6.31 -17.67 -9.09
CA ASP A 127 6.65 -17.55 -7.67
C ASP A 127 8.12 -17.18 -7.57
N GLU A 128 8.41 -16.01 -7.03
CA GLU A 128 9.78 -15.50 -6.91
C GLU A 128 9.94 -14.59 -5.70
N VAL A 129 11.18 -14.35 -5.32
CA VAL A 129 11.56 -13.37 -4.31
C VAL A 129 12.06 -12.12 -5.02
N VAL A 130 11.45 -10.98 -4.73
CA VAL A 130 11.89 -9.67 -5.23
C VAL A 130 12.73 -9.01 -4.15
N ILE A 131 13.96 -8.65 -4.48
CA ILE A 131 14.93 -8.06 -3.53
C ILE A 131 15.33 -6.68 -4.04
N ALA A 132 15.40 -5.70 -3.13
CA ALA A 132 15.89 -4.36 -3.39
C ALA A 132 16.77 -3.87 -2.24
N ASP A 133 17.82 -3.15 -2.57
CA ASP A 133 18.57 -2.36 -1.61
C ASP A 133 17.89 -0.99 -1.48
N LEU A 134 17.54 -0.62 -0.25
CA LEU A 134 16.82 0.61 0.05
C LEU A 134 17.74 1.57 0.84
N ASN A 135 18.10 2.68 0.23
CA ASN A 135 18.86 3.74 0.90
C ASN A 135 17.88 4.62 1.71
N LEU A 136 17.75 4.37 3.00
CA LEU A 136 16.80 5.10 3.85
C LEU A 136 17.11 6.59 3.98
N ASP A 137 18.32 7.04 3.68
CA ASP A 137 18.67 8.48 3.67
C ASP A 137 17.88 9.25 2.59
N GLU A 138 17.47 8.59 1.51
CA GLU A 138 16.62 9.19 0.47
C GLU A 138 15.28 9.71 1.01
N ILE A 139 14.73 9.07 2.05
CA ILE A 139 13.52 9.55 2.73
C ILE A 139 13.73 10.96 3.26
N ARG A 140 14.86 11.17 3.91
CA ARG A 140 15.22 12.48 4.47
C ARG A 140 15.45 13.50 3.37
N GLU A 141 16.22 13.14 2.35
CA GLU A 141 16.49 14.03 1.21
C GLU A 141 15.21 14.49 0.52
N VAL A 142 14.28 13.55 0.27
CA VAL A 142 12.99 13.87 -0.35
C VAL A 142 12.15 14.75 0.55
N ARG A 143 12.06 14.45 1.84
CA ARG A 143 11.27 15.24 2.80
C ARG A 143 11.86 16.61 3.07
N ASP A 144 13.16 16.77 2.99
CA ASP A 144 13.83 18.08 3.10
C ASP A 144 13.59 18.93 1.85
N GLY A 145 13.55 18.30 0.66
CA GLY A 145 13.25 18.98 -0.60
C GLY A 145 11.76 19.28 -0.79
N TRP A 146 10.90 18.31 -0.46
CA TRP A 146 9.44 18.41 -0.55
C TRP A 146 8.84 18.36 0.85
N GLN A 147 8.64 19.48 1.45
CA GLN A 147 8.23 19.59 2.85
C GLN A 147 6.72 19.36 3.04
N PHE A 148 6.17 18.32 2.44
CA PHE A 148 4.73 18.02 2.45
C PHE A 148 4.17 17.88 3.88
N PHE A 149 4.91 17.23 4.79
CA PHE A 149 4.45 17.07 6.17
C PHE A 149 4.40 18.35 6.97
N ARG A 150 5.33 19.27 6.71
CA ARG A 150 5.31 20.62 7.34
C ARG A 150 4.10 21.42 6.89
N ASP A 151 3.75 21.27 5.62
CA ASP A 151 2.73 22.11 4.97
C ASP A 151 1.31 21.49 5.07
N LEU A 152 1.16 20.36 5.78
CA LEU A 152 -0.15 19.78 6.09
C LEU A 152 -1.03 20.75 6.90
N ARG A 153 -2.32 20.74 6.61
CA ARG A 153 -3.35 21.55 7.28
C ARG A 153 -4.35 20.64 8.01
N PRO A 154 -3.95 19.97 9.12
CA PRO A 154 -4.83 19.05 9.84
C PRO A 154 -6.12 19.73 10.34
N ASP A 155 -6.06 21.02 10.60
CA ASP A 155 -7.21 21.86 10.96
C ASP A 155 -8.31 21.85 9.88
N MET A 156 -7.96 21.59 8.62
CA MET A 156 -8.89 21.53 7.48
C MET A 156 -9.37 20.11 7.16
N TYR A 157 -8.86 19.08 7.84
CA TYR A 157 -9.16 17.67 7.52
C TYR A 157 -10.18 17.04 8.46
N THR A 158 -10.84 17.83 9.31
CA THR A 158 -11.81 17.32 10.32
C THR A 158 -12.98 16.57 9.69
N ASP A 159 -13.36 16.91 8.46
CA ASP A 159 -14.45 16.23 7.76
C ASP A 159 -14.13 14.77 7.38
N LEU A 160 -12.83 14.40 7.29
CA LEU A 160 -12.44 13.00 7.08
C LEU A 160 -12.83 12.08 8.25
N THR A 161 -13.01 12.63 9.44
CA THR A 161 -13.34 11.87 10.65
C THR A 161 -14.81 11.96 11.06
N ARG A 162 -15.60 12.77 10.34
CA ARG A 162 -17.02 12.87 10.56
C ARG A 162 -17.76 11.74 9.85
N PRO A 163 -18.77 11.11 10.48
CA PRO A 163 -19.65 10.21 9.76
C PRO A 163 -20.25 10.95 8.56
N GLY A 164 -20.08 10.42 7.36
CA GLY A 164 -20.68 11.01 6.17
C GLY A 164 -22.19 11.05 6.33
N SER A 165 -22.79 12.21 6.11
CA SER A 165 -24.22 12.31 5.83
C SER A 165 -24.43 11.80 4.40
N SER A 166 -24.53 10.48 4.26
CA SER A 166 -25.03 9.83 3.04
C SER A 166 -26.53 9.72 3.08
#